data_bf8d1f6497c9376f1dea6a82814eb7ff
#
_entry.id   bf8d1f6497c9376f1dea6a82814eb7ff
#
_cell.length_a   1.000
_cell.length_b   1.000
_cell.length_c   1.000
_cell.angle_alpha   90.00
_cell.angle_beta   90.00
_cell.angle_gamma   90.00
#
_symmetry.space_group_name_H-M   'P 1'
#
loop_
_entity.id
_entity.type
_entity.pdbx_description
1 polymer ?
#
loop_
_entity_poly.entity_id
_entity_poly.type
_entity_poly.pdbx_seq_one_letter_code
_entity_poly.pdbx_strand_id
1 'polypeptide(L)'
;MDRDLDAIEKLDLNLLGILETHVHADHITAAYEIRKKIGVLIYYGYESGVDGADVLLKDGDAFQVGQFDIKSIHTPGHTAGCVCYYTCGMLFTGDTLFIGGTGRTDFQGGSAGLLYDNVVEKLFCYPDNTIVYPAHDYSGKSLSTIGEEKKWNPNVGVKITKSEFIENERNKSRSYPKKIDIAVPANMKCGQTSTF
;
A
#
# COMPACT_ATOMS: atom_id res chain seq x y z
N MET A 1 14.93 2.68 -9.11
CA MET A 1 15.09 4.15 -9.20
C MET A 1 15.48 4.60 -10.60
N ASP A 2 16.66 4.26 -11.12
CA ASP A 2 17.11 4.82 -12.41
C ASP A 2 16.17 4.48 -13.57
N ARG A 3 15.65 3.25 -13.64
CA ARG A 3 14.63 2.84 -14.61
C ARG A 3 13.37 3.72 -14.56
N ASP A 4 12.93 4.08 -13.37
CA ASP A 4 11.67 4.81 -13.18
C ASP A 4 11.87 6.29 -13.53
N LEU A 5 13.02 6.86 -13.17
CA LEU A 5 13.40 8.21 -13.58
C LEU A 5 13.61 8.32 -15.11
N ASP A 6 14.24 7.32 -15.71
CA ASP A 6 14.39 7.21 -17.16
C ASP A 6 13.03 7.13 -17.89
N ALA A 7 12.07 6.40 -17.31
CA ALA A 7 10.72 6.34 -17.86
C ALA A 7 9.98 7.70 -17.74
N ILE A 8 10.11 8.39 -16.61
CA ILE A 8 9.52 9.73 -16.40
C ILE A 8 10.09 10.71 -17.41
N GLU A 9 11.39 10.71 -17.62
CA GLU A 9 12.08 11.57 -18.60
C GLU A 9 11.66 11.26 -20.04
N LYS A 10 11.69 9.96 -20.44
CA LYS A 10 11.31 9.53 -21.79
C LYS A 10 9.85 9.79 -22.15
N LEU A 11 8.97 9.79 -21.15
CA LEU A 11 7.54 10.08 -21.32
C LEU A 11 7.21 11.58 -21.16
N ASP A 12 8.23 12.42 -20.94
CA ASP A 12 8.09 13.87 -20.70
C ASP A 12 7.08 14.17 -19.57
N LEU A 13 7.17 13.41 -18.48
CA LEU A 13 6.28 13.55 -17.32
C LEU A 13 6.91 14.46 -16.27
N ASN A 14 6.08 15.28 -15.63
CA ASN A 14 6.46 16.04 -14.45
C ASN A 14 6.07 15.30 -13.18
N LEU A 15 7.04 14.80 -12.43
CA LEU A 15 6.78 14.13 -11.15
C LEU A 15 6.41 15.17 -10.09
N LEU A 16 5.22 15.07 -9.51
CA LEU A 16 4.70 16.02 -8.54
C LEU A 16 4.87 15.56 -7.08
N GLY A 17 5.00 14.25 -6.86
CA GLY A 17 5.15 13.69 -5.50
C GLY A 17 5.28 12.18 -5.52
N ILE A 18 5.59 11.62 -4.36
CA ILE A 18 5.71 10.18 -4.12
C ILE A 18 4.73 9.80 -3.02
N LEU A 19 3.84 8.85 -3.32
CA LEU A 19 2.87 8.34 -2.36
C LEU A 19 3.24 6.91 -1.97
N GLU A 20 3.50 6.71 -0.71
CA GLU A 20 3.78 5.40 -0.15
C GLU A 20 2.53 4.83 0.52
N THR A 21 2.22 3.58 0.24
CA THR A 21 1.06 2.91 0.84
C THR A 21 1.33 2.40 2.25
N HIS A 22 2.57 2.04 2.54
CA HIS A 22 3.01 1.52 3.84
C HIS A 22 4.53 1.50 3.96
N VAL A 23 5.05 1.17 5.14
CA VAL A 23 6.47 0.94 5.38
C VAL A 23 6.84 -0.48 4.93
N HIS A 24 7.53 -0.60 3.80
CA HIS A 24 7.91 -1.88 3.20
C HIS A 24 8.96 -2.64 4.04
N ALA A 25 8.78 -3.96 4.15
CA ALA A 25 9.71 -4.87 4.83
C ALA A 25 10.60 -5.70 3.88
N ASP A 26 10.28 -5.71 2.59
CA ASP A 26 10.90 -6.54 1.55
C ASP A 26 11.93 -5.80 0.70
N HIS A 27 11.83 -4.48 0.61
CA HIS A 27 12.76 -3.62 -0.13
C HIS A 27 12.87 -2.23 0.50
N ILE A 28 13.90 -1.50 0.11
CA ILE A 28 14.06 -0.08 0.47
C ILE A 28 13.44 0.76 -0.65
N THR A 29 12.52 1.66 -0.29
CA THR A 29 11.93 2.60 -1.24
C THR A 29 12.98 3.56 -1.81
N ALA A 30 12.77 4.00 -3.05
CA ALA A 30 13.61 5.01 -3.69
C ALA A 30 13.18 6.45 -3.35
N ALA A 31 12.18 6.64 -2.52
CA ALA A 31 11.56 7.94 -2.26
C ALA A 31 12.58 9.01 -1.83
N TYR A 32 13.46 8.70 -0.89
CA TYR A 32 14.51 9.62 -0.43
C TYR A 32 15.45 10.05 -1.55
N GLU A 33 15.94 9.12 -2.35
CA GLU A 33 16.89 9.41 -3.43
C GLU A 33 16.22 10.18 -4.58
N ILE A 34 14.95 9.90 -4.87
CA ILE A 34 14.17 10.66 -5.86
C ILE A 34 13.94 12.08 -5.35
N ARG A 35 13.49 12.26 -4.10
CA ARG A 35 13.35 13.60 -3.49
C ARG A 35 14.64 14.39 -3.55
N LYS A 36 15.76 13.77 -3.22
CA LYS A 36 17.07 14.41 -3.26
C LYS A 36 17.48 14.89 -4.67
N LYS A 37 17.07 14.14 -5.71
CA LYS A 37 17.38 14.48 -7.11
C LYS A 37 16.45 15.54 -7.69
N ILE A 38 15.15 15.47 -7.39
CA ILE A 38 14.10 16.23 -8.10
C ILE A 38 13.41 17.24 -7.17
N GLY A 39 13.47 17.06 -5.84
CA GLY A 39 12.86 17.99 -4.88
C GLY A 39 11.36 17.78 -4.66
N VAL A 40 10.80 16.61 -5.00
CA VAL A 40 9.38 16.30 -4.82
C VAL A 40 9.05 15.90 -3.40
N LEU A 41 7.78 16.09 -2.99
CA LEU A 41 7.30 15.72 -1.66
C LEU A 41 7.04 14.21 -1.54
N ILE A 42 7.27 13.69 -0.32
CA ILE A 42 6.97 12.30 0.04
C ILE A 42 5.79 12.27 0.99
N TYR A 43 4.80 11.47 0.65
CA TYR A 43 3.55 11.29 1.40
C TYR A 43 3.48 9.91 2.01
N TYR A 44 3.10 9.84 3.29
CA TYR A 44 2.81 8.60 4.02
C TYR A 44 1.48 8.71 4.78
N GLY A 45 0.93 7.59 5.20
CA GLY A 45 -0.16 7.58 6.17
C GLY A 45 0.29 8.12 7.53
N TYR A 46 -0.55 8.92 8.18
CA TYR A 46 -0.26 9.55 9.48
C TYR A 46 0.17 8.52 10.55
N GLU A 47 -0.51 7.38 10.59
CA GLU A 47 -0.24 6.31 11.56
C GLU A 47 1.00 5.45 11.22
N SER A 48 1.70 5.76 10.13
CA SER A 48 2.93 5.03 9.75
C SER A 48 4.08 5.26 10.72
N GLY A 49 4.07 6.38 11.43
CA GLY A 49 5.16 6.80 12.31
C GLY A 49 6.48 7.11 11.58
N VAL A 50 6.42 7.30 10.25
CA VAL A 50 7.60 7.59 9.42
C VAL A 50 8.16 8.95 9.77
N ASP A 51 9.46 8.99 10.04
CA ASP A 51 10.22 10.21 10.24
C ASP A 51 10.82 10.68 8.89
N GLY A 52 10.60 11.94 8.55
CA GLY A 52 11.13 12.53 7.32
C GLY A 52 10.17 12.47 6.12
N ALA A 53 8.92 12.01 6.27
CA ALA A 53 7.87 12.29 5.30
C ALA A 53 7.52 13.78 5.30
N ASP A 54 7.29 14.34 4.12
CA ASP A 54 6.94 15.77 4.00
C ASP A 54 5.45 15.99 4.33
N VAL A 55 4.61 15.01 4.05
CA VAL A 55 3.16 15.06 4.32
C VAL A 55 2.69 13.74 4.92
N LEU A 56 1.97 13.83 6.04
CA LEU A 56 1.32 12.73 6.70
C LEU A 56 -0.20 12.81 6.51
N LEU A 57 -0.76 11.86 5.77
CA LEU A 57 -2.17 11.83 5.36
C LEU A 57 -3.02 11.08 6.39
N LYS A 58 -4.13 11.69 6.79
CA LYS A 58 -5.16 11.07 7.63
C LYS A 58 -6.24 10.39 6.78
N ASP A 59 -7.07 9.57 7.42
CA ASP A 59 -8.21 8.93 6.76
C ASP A 59 -9.16 9.99 6.17
N GLY A 60 -9.42 9.88 4.88
CA GLY A 60 -10.30 10.78 4.15
C GLY A 60 -9.66 12.08 3.64
N ASP A 61 -8.37 12.33 3.94
CA ASP A 61 -7.68 13.48 3.34
C ASP A 61 -7.68 13.36 1.82
N ALA A 62 -7.88 14.50 1.16
CA ALA A 62 -7.88 14.59 -0.29
C ALA A 62 -6.97 15.73 -0.75
N PHE A 63 -6.28 15.51 -1.84
CA PHE A 63 -5.42 16.50 -2.49
C PHE A 63 -5.47 16.35 -4.01
N GLN A 64 -5.09 17.39 -4.72
CA GLN A 64 -5.16 17.42 -6.19
C GLN A 64 -3.80 17.14 -6.82
N VAL A 65 -3.84 16.33 -7.87
CA VAL A 65 -2.72 16.10 -8.79
C VAL A 65 -3.21 16.44 -10.20
N GLY A 66 -2.82 17.59 -10.70
CA GLY A 66 -3.39 18.14 -11.93
C GLY A 66 -4.90 18.37 -11.77
N GLN A 67 -5.70 17.70 -12.59
CA GLN A 67 -7.17 17.75 -12.54
C GLN A 67 -7.81 16.62 -11.71
N PHE A 68 -7.01 15.75 -11.11
CA PHE A 68 -7.47 14.56 -10.41
C PHE A 68 -7.42 14.76 -8.90
N ASP A 69 -8.49 14.39 -8.22
CA ASP A 69 -8.52 14.29 -6.77
C ASP A 69 -8.01 12.91 -6.36
N ILE A 70 -7.04 12.88 -5.44
CA ILE A 70 -6.56 11.67 -4.80
C ILE A 70 -7.05 11.68 -3.36
N LYS A 71 -7.78 10.64 -2.97
CA LYS A 71 -8.27 10.43 -1.61
C LYS A 71 -7.46 9.36 -0.91
N SER A 72 -7.00 9.66 0.31
CA SER A 72 -6.38 8.68 1.20
C SER A 72 -7.45 7.91 1.98
N ILE A 73 -7.23 6.61 2.17
CA ILE A 73 -8.10 5.71 2.91
C ILE A 73 -7.20 4.94 3.87
N HIS A 74 -7.28 5.24 5.16
CA HIS A 74 -6.49 4.52 6.16
C HIS A 74 -7.03 3.11 6.34
N THR A 75 -6.18 2.11 6.09
CA THR A 75 -6.53 0.69 6.04
C THR A 75 -5.54 -0.15 6.86
N PRO A 76 -5.42 0.08 8.19
CA PRO A 76 -4.51 -0.70 9.03
C PRO A 76 -4.86 -2.18 9.00
N GLY A 77 -3.83 -3.02 9.15
CA GLY A 77 -4.02 -4.47 9.23
C GLY A 77 -2.87 -5.28 8.65
N HIS A 78 -2.31 -4.92 7.50
CA HIS A 78 -0.99 -5.42 7.08
C HIS A 78 0.11 -4.74 7.91
N THR A 79 0.11 -3.41 7.96
CA THR A 79 0.83 -2.62 8.96
C THR A 79 -0.13 -1.65 9.65
N ALA A 80 0.27 -1.05 10.76
CA ALA A 80 -0.53 -0.03 11.45
C ALA A 80 -0.77 1.22 10.59
N GLY A 81 0.18 1.57 9.72
CA GLY A 81 0.17 2.79 8.90
C GLY A 81 -0.28 2.61 7.46
N CYS A 82 -0.91 1.48 7.10
CA CYS A 82 -1.36 1.25 5.74
C CYS A 82 -2.39 2.28 5.27
N VAL A 83 -2.18 2.78 4.06
CA VAL A 83 -3.07 3.69 3.35
C VAL A 83 -3.30 3.17 1.93
N CYS A 84 -4.56 3.14 1.51
CA CYS A 84 -4.93 2.99 0.11
C CYS A 84 -5.21 4.37 -0.50
N TYR A 85 -5.03 4.51 -1.79
CA TYR A 85 -5.34 5.73 -2.51
C TYR A 85 -6.41 5.48 -3.56
N TYR A 86 -7.43 6.35 -3.59
CA TYR A 86 -8.48 6.29 -4.60
C TYR A 86 -8.43 7.52 -5.50
N THR A 87 -8.49 7.30 -6.80
CA THR A 87 -8.63 8.35 -7.81
C THR A 87 -9.28 7.79 -9.08
N CYS A 88 -10.20 8.52 -9.67
CA CYS A 88 -10.78 8.23 -11.01
C CYS A 88 -11.21 6.77 -11.24
N GLY A 89 -11.84 6.14 -10.26
CA GLY A 89 -12.29 4.74 -10.39
C GLY A 89 -11.16 3.71 -10.21
N MET A 90 -10.02 4.12 -9.70
CA MET A 90 -8.85 3.27 -9.41
C MET A 90 -8.53 3.29 -7.92
N LEU A 91 -8.21 2.13 -7.35
CA LEU A 91 -7.72 1.94 -5.99
C LEU A 91 -6.30 1.38 -6.04
N PHE A 92 -5.36 2.10 -5.46
CA PHE A 92 -4.00 1.65 -5.19
C PHE A 92 -3.98 1.10 -3.76
N THR A 93 -3.99 -0.22 -3.63
CA THR A 93 -4.32 -0.90 -2.38
C THR A 93 -3.10 -1.32 -1.56
N GLY A 94 -1.88 -1.12 -2.09
CA GLY A 94 -0.68 -1.58 -1.42
C GLY A 94 -0.77 -3.06 -1.05
N ASP A 95 -0.45 -3.38 0.21
CA ASP A 95 -0.56 -4.73 0.77
C ASP A 95 -1.85 -4.95 1.58
N THR A 96 -2.81 -4.05 1.50
CA THR A 96 -4.12 -4.26 2.13
C THR A 96 -4.94 -5.29 1.34
N LEU A 97 -5.01 -5.17 0.02
CA LEU A 97 -5.77 -6.06 -0.86
C LEU A 97 -4.94 -6.41 -2.09
N PHE A 98 -4.71 -7.70 -2.31
CA PHE A 98 -4.08 -8.25 -3.52
C PHE A 98 -5.12 -8.81 -4.48
N ILE A 99 -4.68 -9.15 -5.67
CA ILE A 99 -5.48 -9.91 -6.62
C ILE A 99 -5.58 -11.35 -6.11
N GLY A 100 -6.76 -11.71 -5.62
CA GLY A 100 -7.01 -13.02 -5.01
C GLY A 100 -6.27 -13.24 -3.70
N GLY A 101 -6.02 -12.20 -2.91
CA GLY A 101 -5.33 -12.33 -1.64
C GLY A 101 -5.30 -11.05 -0.82
N THR A 102 -4.49 -11.08 0.24
CA THR A 102 -4.20 -9.93 1.12
C THR A 102 -2.76 -10.00 1.59
N GLY A 103 -2.21 -8.89 2.05
CA GLY A 103 -0.94 -8.86 2.76
C GLY A 103 -0.99 -9.68 4.05
N ARG A 104 0.19 -10.03 4.57
CA ARG A 104 0.35 -10.68 5.88
C ARG A 104 0.02 -9.71 7.01
N THR A 105 -0.28 -10.27 8.20
CA THR A 105 -0.77 -9.47 9.34
C THR A 105 0.01 -9.71 10.64
N ASP A 106 1.17 -10.35 10.55
CA ASP A 106 1.95 -10.85 11.67
C ASP A 106 3.19 -10.00 12.03
N PHE A 107 3.39 -8.84 11.35
CA PHE A 107 4.49 -7.89 11.61
C PHE A 107 4.00 -6.44 11.66
N GLN A 108 4.87 -5.52 12.10
CA GLN A 108 4.70 -4.06 12.02
C GLN A 108 3.35 -3.55 12.55
N GLY A 109 2.86 -4.11 13.65
CA GLY A 109 1.55 -3.75 14.21
C GLY A 109 0.37 -4.26 13.39
N GLY A 110 0.58 -5.33 12.61
CA GLY A 110 -0.45 -5.98 11.81
C GLY A 110 -1.57 -6.58 12.66
N SER A 111 -2.76 -6.70 12.06
CA SER A 111 -3.96 -7.25 12.68
C SER A 111 -4.89 -7.82 11.62
N ALA A 112 -5.08 -9.14 11.66
CA ALA A 112 -5.98 -9.80 10.72
C ALA A 112 -7.43 -9.27 10.83
N GLY A 113 -7.90 -9.01 12.05
CA GLY A 113 -9.25 -8.48 12.27
C GLY A 113 -9.44 -7.09 11.67
N LEU A 114 -8.46 -6.17 11.83
CA LEU A 114 -8.51 -4.84 11.24
C LEU A 114 -8.38 -4.90 9.72
N LEU A 115 -7.51 -5.75 9.18
CA LEU A 115 -7.36 -5.90 7.74
C LEU A 115 -8.67 -6.33 7.09
N TYR A 116 -9.33 -7.35 7.67
CA TYR A 116 -10.62 -7.82 7.18
C TYR A 116 -11.67 -6.70 7.20
N ASP A 117 -11.82 -6.01 8.33
CA ASP A 117 -12.80 -4.92 8.47
C ASP A 117 -12.54 -3.81 7.44
N ASN A 118 -11.29 -3.37 7.30
CA ASN A 118 -10.97 -2.30 6.34
C ASN A 118 -11.22 -2.70 4.89
N VAL A 119 -10.94 -3.95 4.51
CA VAL A 119 -11.25 -4.43 3.16
C VAL A 119 -12.78 -4.47 2.95
N VAL A 120 -13.51 -5.08 3.86
CA VAL A 120 -14.96 -5.29 3.70
C VAL A 120 -15.74 -3.99 3.85
N GLU A 121 -15.42 -3.17 4.86
CA GLU A 121 -16.19 -1.99 5.20
C GLU A 121 -15.76 -0.74 4.41
N LYS A 122 -14.47 -0.62 4.03
CA LYS A 122 -13.98 0.56 3.32
C LYS A 122 -13.76 0.31 1.83
N LEU A 123 -13.03 -0.76 1.46
CA LEU A 123 -12.69 -0.96 0.05
C LEU A 123 -13.85 -1.59 -0.75
N PHE A 124 -14.56 -2.56 -0.18
CA PHE A 124 -15.69 -3.19 -0.84
C PHE A 124 -16.95 -2.31 -0.93
N CYS A 125 -16.94 -1.10 -0.31
CA CYS A 125 -17.98 -0.09 -0.54
C CYS A 125 -17.86 0.63 -1.89
N TYR A 126 -16.70 0.55 -2.55
CA TYR A 126 -16.52 1.13 -3.89
C TYR A 126 -17.29 0.35 -4.95
N PRO A 127 -17.65 1.00 -6.07
CA PRO A 127 -18.34 0.35 -7.20
C PRO A 127 -17.58 -0.89 -7.69
N ASP A 128 -18.30 -1.91 -8.13
CA ASP A 128 -17.71 -3.18 -8.55
C ASP A 128 -16.75 -3.06 -9.73
N ASN A 129 -16.89 -2.05 -10.58
CA ASN A 129 -15.99 -1.75 -11.69
C ASN A 129 -14.77 -0.92 -11.30
N THR A 130 -14.60 -0.56 -10.02
CA THR A 130 -13.39 0.11 -9.54
C THR A 130 -12.19 -0.81 -9.72
N ILE A 131 -11.15 -0.31 -10.39
CA ILE A 131 -9.93 -1.08 -10.68
C ILE A 131 -9.05 -1.14 -9.43
N VAL A 132 -8.51 -2.31 -9.14
CA VAL A 132 -7.60 -2.56 -8.01
C VAL A 132 -6.17 -2.74 -8.53
N TYR A 133 -5.26 -1.89 -8.03
CA TYR A 133 -3.82 -1.96 -8.27
C TYR A 133 -3.10 -2.29 -6.96
N PRO A 134 -2.70 -3.53 -6.71
CA PRO A 134 -1.94 -3.91 -5.52
C PRO A 134 -0.46 -3.57 -5.66
N ALA A 135 0.27 -3.59 -4.53
CA ALA A 135 1.73 -3.45 -4.56
C ALA A 135 2.42 -4.73 -5.06
N HIS A 136 1.83 -5.90 -4.80
CA HIS A 136 2.38 -7.19 -5.19
C HIS A 136 1.35 -8.03 -5.96
N ASP A 137 1.83 -8.75 -6.97
CA ASP A 137 1.14 -9.88 -7.56
C ASP A 137 2.11 -11.05 -7.75
N TYR A 138 1.66 -12.24 -7.38
CA TYR A 138 2.44 -13.48 -7.45
C TYR A 138 1.93 -14.43 -8.52
N SER A 139 0.91 -14.03 -9.29
CA SER A 139 0.22 -14.85 -10.28
C SER A 139 0.32 -14.34 -11.71
N GLY A 140 1.03 -13.23 -11.94
CA GLY A 140 1.21 -12.63 -13.26
C GLY A 140 0.03 -11.76 -13.72
N LYS A 141 -0.80 -11.30 -12.79
CA LYS A 141 -1.90 -10.37 -13.06
C LYS A 141 -1.48 -8.94 -12.71
N SER A 142 -1.91 -7.99 -13.51
CA SER A 142 -1.55 -6.58 -13.33
C SER A 142 -2.63 -5.76 -12.63
N LEU A 143 -3.89 -6.19 -12.70
CA LEU A 143 -5.04 -5.51 -12.10
C LEU A 143 -6.19 -6.49 -11.86
N SER A 144 -7.11 -6.09 -10.98
CA SER A 144 -8.40 -6.73 -10.74
C SER A 144 -9.48 -5.65 -10.59
N THR A 145 -10.67 -6.03 -10.18
CA THR A 145 -11.74 -5.09 -9.83
C THR A 145 -12.31 -5.39 -8.44
N ILE A 146 -12.93 -4.40 -7.82
CA ILE A 146 -13.60 -4.60 -6.54
C ILE A 146 -14.66 -5.70 -6.64
N GLY A 147 -15.40 -5.79 -7.74
CA GLY A 147 -16.40 -6.85 -7.95
C GLY A 147 -15.79 -8.24 -8.05
N GLU A 148 -14.61 -8.37 -8.69
CA GLU A 148 -13.89 -9.64 -8.75
C GLU A 148 -13.38 -10.05 -7.37
N GLU A 149 -12.75 -9.13 -6.65
CA GLU A 149 -12.24 -9.41 -5.30
C GLU A 149 -13.35 -9.73 -4.30
N LYS A 150 -14.47 -9.00 -4.32
CA LYS A 150 -15.66 -9.36 -3.54
C LYS A 150 -16.11 -10.81 -3.79
N LYS A 151 -16.15 -11.21 -5.05
CA LYS A 151 -16.73 -12.49 -5.46
C LYS A 151 -15.76 -13.67 -5.31
N TRP A 152 -14.48 -13.45 -5.65
CA TRP A 152 -13.54 -14.54 -5.87
C TRP A 152 -12.32 -14.54 -4.95
N ASN A 153 -12.09 -13.49 -4.16
CA ASN A 153 -10.93 -13.45 -3.27
C ASN A 153 -11.05 -14.56 -2.21
N PRO A 154 -10.08 -15.50 -2.15
CA PRO A 154 -10.15 -16.63 -1.24
C PRO A 154 -9.92 -16.25 0.22
N ASN A 155 -9.40 -15.05 0.50
CA ASN A 155 -9.13 -14.58 1.86
C ASN A 155 -10.28 -13.75 2.43
N VAL A 156 -10.84 -12.83 1.65
CA VAL A 156 -11.79 -11.81 2.14
C VAL A 156 -13.04 -11.67 1.28
N GLY A 157 -13.22 -12.51 0.27
CA GLY A 157 -14.43 -12.51 -0.56
C GLY A 157 -15.69 -12.84 0.25
N VAL A 158 -16.86 -12.57 -0.32
CA VAL A 158 -18.18 -12.65 0.36
C VAL A 158 -18.51 -13.99 1.03
N LYS A 159 -17.79 -15.05 0.71
CA LYS A 159 -17.96 -16.38 1.29
C LYS A 159 -17.12 -16.61 2.54
N ILE A 160 -16.22 -15.69 2.88
CA ILE A 160 -15.27 -15.82 3.98
C ILE A 160 -15.73 -14.90 5.11
N THR A 161 -15.95 -15.45 6.28
CA THR A 161 -16.25 -14.69 7.48
C THR A 161 -14.99 -14.11 8.11
N LYS A 162 -15.14 -13.06 8.92
CA LYS A 162 -14.03 -12.48 9.68
C LYS A 162 -13.33 -13.51 10.57
N SER A 163 -14.08 -14.39 11.22
CA SER A 163 -13.53 -15.43 12.10
C SER A 163 -12.70 -16.44 11.31
N GLU A 164 -13.18 -16.89 10.15
CA GLU A 164 -12.42 -17.78 9.26
C GLU A 164 -11.15 -17.12 8.75
N PHE A 165 -11.21 -15.84 8.36
CA PHE A 165 -10.03 -15.11 7.94
C PHE A 165 -8.97 -15.03 9.05
N ILE A 166 -9.36 -14.65 10.26
CA ILE A 166 -8.46 -14.56 11.43
C ILE A 166 -7.84 -15.93 11.74
N GLU A 167 -8.61 -16.99 11.72
CA GLU A 167 -8.12 -18.35 11.96
C GLU A 167 -7.16 -18.79 10.87
N ASN A 168 -7.49 -18.55 9.60
CA ASN A 168 -6.64 -18.85 8.47
C ASN A 168 -5.31 -18.09 8.57
N GLU A 169 -5.32 -16.78 8.90
CA GLU A 169 -4.11 -15.99 9.08
C GLU A 169 -3.23 -16.53 10.22
N ARG A 170 -3.83 -16.93 11.34
CA ARG A 170 -3.13 -17.52 12.49
C ARG A 170 -2.43 -18.84 12.14
N ASN A 171 -3.06 -19.65 11.29
CA ASN A 171 -2.57 -20.98 10.91
C ASN A 171 -1.55 -20.93 9.77
N LYS A 172 -1.35 -19.78 9.13
CA LYS A 172 -0.34 -19.64 8.07
C LYS A 172 1.07 -19.59 8.66
N SER A 173 1.87 -20.60 8.36
CA SER A 173 3.31 -20.54 8.65
C SER A 173 4.03 -19.76 7.56
N ARG A 174 4.60 -18.62 7.91
CA ARG A 174 5.36 -17.77 7.00
C ARG A 174 6.78 -17.57 7.52
N SER A 175 7.75 -17.59 6.61
CA SER A 175 9.12 -17.28 6.97
C SER A 175 9.27 -15.81 7.40
N TYR A 176 10.25 -15.54 8.25
CA TYR A 176 10.66 -14.18 8.59
C TYR A 176 11.07 -13.42 7.32
N PRO A 177 10.62 -12.19 7.12
CA PRO A 177 10.98 -11.43 5.92
C PRO A 177 12.48 -11.14 5.89
N LYS A 178 13.16 -11.62 4.84
CA LYS A 178 14.63 -11.60 4.76
C LYS A 178 15.29 -10.25 4.91
N LYS A 179 14.59 -9.17 4.59
CA LYS A 179 15.15 -7.81 4.56
C LYS A 179 14.54 -6.87 5.61
N ILE A 180 13.63 -7.34 6.46
CA ILE A 180 12.88 -6.50 7.38
C ILE A 180 13.79 -5.68 8.30
N ASP A 181 14.87 -6.28 8.80
CA ASP A 181 15.81 -5.64 9.73
C ASP A 181 16.62 -4.51 9.09
N ILE A 182 16.67 -4.47 7.75
CA ILE A 182 17.35 -3.41 6.98
C ILE A 182 16.34 -2.48 6.35
N ALA A 183 15.29 -3.03 5.75
CA ALA A 183 14.32 -2.24 4.99
C ALA A 183 13.44 -1.37 5.89
N VAL A 184 12.91 -1.92 6.99
CA VAL A 184 12.02 -1.16 7.87
C VAL A 184 12.73 0.05 8.49
N PRO A 185 13.93 -0.04 9.10
CA PRO A 185 14.62 1.14 9.62
C PRO A 185 14.95 2.20 8.56
N ALA A 186 15.29 1.79 7.33
CA ALA A 186 15.52 2.71 6.23
C ALA A 186 14.22 3.38 5.76
N ASN A 187 13.15 2.60 5.59
CA ASN A 187 11.85 3.09 5.14
C ASN A 187 11.14 3.97 6.18
N MET A 188 11.40 3.75 7.47
CA MET A 188 10.99 4.69 8.53
C MET A 188 11.62 6.09 8.37
N LYS A 189 12.63 6.22 7.52
CA LYS A 189 13.26 7.47 7.09
C LYS A 189 13.12 7.70 5.57
N CYS A 190 11.98 7.30 5.01
CA CYS A 190 11.67 7.44 3.58
C CYS A 190 12.66 6.73 2.64
N GLY A 191 13.34 5.69 3.07
CA GLY A 191 14.35 4.97 2.29
C GLY A 191 15.78 5.51 2.44
N GLN A 192 16.00 6.44 3.37
CA GLN A 192 17.36 6.90 3.68
C GLN A 192 18.17 5.79 4.34
N THR A 193 19.21 5.34 3.65
CA THR A 193 20.22 4.44 4.23
C THR A 193 21.28 5.26 4.95
N SER A 194 21.68 4.80 6.14
CA SER A 194 22.87 5.37 6.79
C SER A 194 24.07 5.11 5.89
N THR A 195 24.72 6.16 5.41
CA THR A 195 26.05 6.04 4.81
C THR A 195 26.98 5.59 5.93
N PHE A 196 27.48 4.35 5.86
CA PHE A 196 28.58 3.88 6.67
C PHE A 196 29.88 4.48 6.18
#